data_7306648a3da61e69b4a3f13d59cb512a
#
_entry.id   7306648a3da61e69b4a3f13d59cb512a
#
_cell.length_a   1.000
_cell.length_b   1.000
_cell.length_c   1.000
_cell.angle_alpha   90.00
_cell.angle_beta   90.00
_cell.angle_gamma   90.00
#
_symmetry.space_group_name_H-M   'P 1'
#
loop_
_entity.id
_entity.type
_entity.pdbx_description
1 polymer ?
#
loop_
_entity_poly.entity_id
_entity_poly.type
_entity_poly.pdbx_seq_one_letter_code
_entity_poly.pdbx_strand_id
1 'polypeptide(L)'
;MTHGRAWPIPILLLVVVVLTAAPAPAQTRFVFANESPYDTLDPHAAFDVGRVAVRLNLYDGLYRWLDNPAKLEPWLAESHTVSPDGLRYTFKLRKGARFHDGAEVTAEDVRYSIERILALKKGAAALLSTMIAPDTTKALDRSTVQFTLTKPASIFMAVVPEVHVVNAALLKQHEKDNDWGAAWLTSNDAGSGSYMLTRYDPAIGFIARRFAGHFLPWGPKYIDEIEFRLVKEDNTRVLGMIKGDYQGTGGYLPNDQVKRLREAPNVKIVEQESMRIMMFQINNQRPPLNDVHVRRAISYAFDYDGFNKDILGGSVERNPVPIPNNLWGVPRDVKGYTYNIDKAKQELAQAQAKVDRPLTVGYLQGFSQTEQAATVMANGLRKVGLDTRLTSELWPNMVERMKKPETSPDLVVYWISTYYADPNNWIGEMFHSGQWGTFKASSFYKNPKVDELLDVALKSTDRKVRDKAYQEAARIVVDDAAGVWIYNTKYFGPWAKNLEGIRFSPIGNGQEMRWVYYAK
;
A
#
# COMPACT_ATOMS: atom_id res chain seq x y z
N MET A 1 -32.17 -75.33 -65.63
CA MET A 1 -33.12 -74.27 -65.23
C MET A 1 -33.01 -74.13 -63.73
N THR A 2 -32.21 -73.18 -63.24
CA THR A 2 -32.10 -72.90 -61.83
C THR A 2 -32.13 -71.37 -61.68
N HIS A 3 -33.21 -70.87 -61.09
CA HIS A 3 -33.41 -69.42 -60.81
C HIS A 3 -32.63 -69.04 -59.57
N GLY A 4 -31.61 -68.13 -59.74
CA GLY A 4 -30.93 -67.50 -58.66
C GLY A 4 -31.75 -66.31 -58.14
N ARG A 5 -32.14 -66.37 -56.87
CA ARG A 5 -32.74 -65.20 -56.15
C ARG A 5 -31.63 -64.29 -55.61
N ALA A 6 -31.57 -63.03 -56.08
CA ALA A 6 -30.77 -62.02 -55.53
C ALA A 6 -31.47 -61.43 -54.29
N TRP A 7 -30.78 -61.35 -53.15
CA TRP A 7 -31.21 -60.66 -51.94
C TRP A 7 -30.71 -59.17 -51.99
N PRO A 8 -31.52 -58.17 -51.57
CA PRO A 8 -31.07 -56.81 -51.52
C PRO A 8 -30.19 -56.59 -50.25
N ILE A 9 -29.01 -56.04 -50.47
CA ILE A 9 -28.11 -55.59 -49.40
C ILE A 9 -28.64 -54.23 -48.88
N PRO A 10 -28.93 -54.07 -47.59
CA PRO A 10 -29.34 -52.78 -47.05
C PRO A 10 -28.12 -51.86 -46.98
N ILE A 11 -28.20 -50.73 -47.71
CA ILE A 11 -27.22 -49.63 -47.58
C ILE A 11 -27.49 -48.90 -46.28
N LEU A 12 -26.58 -49.11 -45.29
CA LEU A 12 -26.59 -48.39 -44.03
C LEU A 12 -26.01 -46.99 -44.27
N LEU A 13 -26.87 -45.97 -44.29
CA LEU A 13 -26.46 -44.58 -44.39
C LEU A 13 -25.85 -44.14 -43.06
N LEU A 14 -24.52 -44.06 -42.98
CA LEU A 14 -23.80 -43.55 -41.80
C LEU A 14 -23.93 -42.02 -41.79
N VAL A 15 -24.83 -41.46 -40.98
CA VAL A 15 -24.94 -40.01 -40.76
C VAL A 15 -23.81 -39.63 -39.81
N VAL A 16 -22.71 -39.06 -40.36
CA VAL A 16 -21.65 -38.46 -39.58
C VAL A 16 -22.14 -37.08 -39.10
N VAL A 17 -22.57 -36.99 -37.84
CA VAL A 17 -22.86 -35.74 -37.18
C VAL A 17 -21.51 -35.07 -36.86
N VAL A 18 -21.05 -34.15 -37.70
CA VAL A 18 -19.90 -33.28 -37.39
C VAL A 18 -20.38 -32.28 -36.35
N LEU A 19 -20.15 -32.56 -35.08
CA LEU A 19 -20.24 -31.56 -34.01
C LEU A 19 -19.13 -30.51 -34.26
N THR A 20 -19.49 -29.42 -34.91
CA THR A 20 -18.62 -28.23 -34.94
C THR A 20 -18.54 -27.67 -33.53
N ALA A 21 -17.47 -27.99 -32.80
CA ALA A 21 -17.16 -27.33 -31.55
C ALA A 21 -16.99 -25.82 -31.87
N ALA A 22 -17.84 -24.98 -31.31
CA ALA A 22 -17.64 -23.54 -31.37
C ALA A 22 -16.24 -23.24 -30.85
N PRO A 23 -15.44 -22.37 -31.53
CA PRO A 23 -14.13 -22.02 -31.03
C PRO A 23 -14.28 -21.48 -29.62
N ALA A 24 -13.52 -22.03 -28.67
CA ALA A 24 -13.48 -21.51 -27.31
C ALA A 24 -13.12 -20.00 -27.39
N PRO A 25 -13.82 -19.13 -26.65
CA PRO A 25 -13.49 -17.72 -26.68
C PRO A 25 -12.00 -17.56 -26.33
N ALA A 26 -11.30 -16.71 -27.12
CA ALA A 26 -9.88 -16.48 -26.91
C ALA A 26 -9.68 -15.98 -25.48
N GLN A 27 -8.76 -16.62 -24.75
CA GLN A 27 -8.45 -16.28 -23.37
C GLN A 27 -7.94 -14.84 -23.29
N THR A 28 -8.58 -14.03 -22.46
CA THR A 28 -8.18 -12.63 -22.26
C THR A 28 -6.98 -12.54 -21.34
N ARG A 29 -5.93 -11.84 -21.78
CA ARG A 29 -4.69 -11.65 -21.01
C ARG A 29 -4.46 -10.17 -20.74
N PHE A 30 -3.94 -9.88 -19.55
CA PHE A 30 -3.56 -8.55 -19.10
C PHE A 30 -2.11 -8.58 -18.58
N VAL A 31 -1.28 -7.61 -18.99
CA VAL A 31 0.09 -7.47 -18.51
C VAL A 31 0.28 -6.09 -17.88
N PHE A 32 0.68 -6.10 -16.61
CA PHE A 32 1.07 -4.90 -15.87
C PHE A 32 2.59 -4.84 -15.76
N ALA A 33 3.20 -3.77 -16.26
CA ALA A 33 4.64 -3.53 -16.14
C ALA A 33 4.94 -2.78 -14.84
N ASN A 34 5.60 -3.46 -13.89
CA ASN A 34 5.91 -2.92 -12.57
C ASN A 34 7.40 -2.56 -12.45
N GLU A 35 7.70 -1.46 -11.77
CA GLU A 35 9.09 -1.00 -11.52
C GLU A 35 9.79 -1.78 -10.40
N SER A 36 9.02 -2.35 -9.47
CA SER A 36 9.53 -3.05 -8.30
C SER A 36 9.47 -4.56 -8.46
N PRO A 37 10.45 -5.31 -7.95
CA PRO A 37 10.43 -6.77 -8.01
C PRO A 37 9.36 -7.37 -7.10
N TYR A 38 8.89 -8.55 -7.49
CA TYR A 38 8.09 -9.42 -6.64
C TYR A 38 9.01 -10.52 -6.09
N ASP A 39 9.77 -10.23 -5.03
CA ASP A 39 10.77 -11.13 -4.43
C ASP A 39 10.15 -12.16 -3.47
N THR A 40 8.87 -12.01 -3.14
CA THR A 40 8.10 -12.96 -2.37
C THR A 40 6.61 -12.87 -2.71
N LEU A 41 5.92 -14.01 -2.68
CA LEU A 41 4.47 -14.12 -2.77
C LEU A 41 3.80 -14.30 -1.39
N ASP A 42 4.58 -14.30 -0.31
CA ASP A 42 4.09 -14.40 1.06
C ASP A 42 3.38 -13.11 1.48
N PRO A 43 2.05 -13.10 1.71
CA PRO A 43 1.29 -11.90 2.04
C PRO A 43 1.66 -11.34 3.42
N HIS A 44 2.23 -12.17 4.31
CA HIS A 44 2.64 -11.77 5.65
C HIS A 44 4.07 -11.19 5.70
N ALA A 45 4.87 -11.41 4.65
CA ALA A 45 6.19 -10.81 4.50
C ALA A 45 6.18 -9.56 3.62
N ALA A 46 5.30 -9.53 2.60
CA ALA A 46 5.18 -8.46 1.62
C ALA A 46 4.18 -7.39 2.10
N PHE A 47 4.66 -6.34 2.74
CA PHE A 47 3.80 -5.29 3.32
C PHE A 47 3.91 -3.93 2.61
N ASP A 48 4.80 -3.78 1.65
CA ASP A 48 4.95 -2.55 0.89
C ASP A 48 3.95 -2.42 -0.27
N VAL A 49 3.87 -1.21 -0.83
CA VAL A 49 2.97 -0.86 -1.93
C VAL A 49 3.36 -1.55 -3.24
N GLY A 50 4.66 -1.83 -3.44
CA GLY A 50 5.15 -2.49 -4.67
C GLY A 50 4.62 -3.91 -4.84
N ARG A 51 4.26 -4.59 -3.74
CA ARG A 51 3.75 -5.97 -3.73
C ARG A 51 2.26 -6.09 -3.45
N VAL A 52 1.53 -4.97 -3.44
CA VAL A 52 0.09 -4.96 -3.17
C VAL A 52 -0.69 -5.83 -4.16
N ALA A 53 -0.23 -5.94 -5.42
CA ALA A 53 -0.86 -6.79 -6.42
C ALA A 53 -0.91 -8.27 -6.02
N VAL A 54 0.12 -8.79 -5.34
CA VAL A 54 0.13 -10.17 -4.80
C VAL A 54 -0.99 -10.33 -3.78
N ARG A 55 -1.06 -9.44 -2.80
CA ARG A 55 -2.04 -9.52 -1.70
C ARG A 55 -3.47 -9.38 -2.20
N LEU A 56 -3.75 -8.45 -3.11
CA LEU A 56 -5.11 -8.16 -3.57
C LEU A 56 -5.65 -9.16 -4.60
N ASN A 57 -4.79 -9.89 -5.30
CA ASN A 57 -5.23 -10.83 -6.33
C ASN A 57 -5.14 -12.28 -5.89
N LEU A 58 -4.10 -12.69 -5.13
CA LEU A 58 -3.91 -14.08 -4.70
C LEU A 58 -4.53 -14.38 -3.32
N TYR A 59 -4.80 -13.35 -2.50
CA TYR A 59 -5.27 -13.55 -1.12
C TYR A 59 -6.51 -12.74 -0.79
N ASP A 60 -7.23 -13.17 0.24
CA ASP A 60 -8.34 -12.45 0.83
C ASP A 60 -8.11 -12.22 2.32
N GLY A 61 -8.57 -11.05 2.81
CA GLY A 61 -8.67 -10.74 4.23
C GLY A 61 -10.11 -10.88 4.73
N LEU A 62 -10.32 -10.68 6.02
CA LEU A 62 -11.66 -10.68 6.61
C LEU A 62 -12.53 -9.53 6.09
N TYR A 63 -11.93 -8.37 5.93
CA TYR A 63 -12.50 -7.14 5.36
C TYR A 63 -11.59 -6.63 4.25
N ARG A 64 -12.06 -5.71 3.43
CA ARG A 64 -11.29 -5.08 2.35
C ARG A 64 -11.59 -3.61 2.22
N TRP A 65 -10.56 -2.82 1.97
CA TRP A 65 -10.70 -1.42 1.60
C TRP A 65 -11.03 -1.31 0.11
N LEU A 66 -12.17 -0.70 -0.22
CA LEU A 66 -12.62 -0.49 -1.60
C LEU A 66 -12.87 1.00 -1.85
N ASP A 67 -12.83 1.37 -3.12
CA ASP A 67 -13.22 2.68 -3.66
C ASP A 67 -12.39 3.88 -3.14
N ASN A 68 -12.73 5.06 -3.64
CA ASN A 68 -12.18 6.35 -3.23
C ASN A 68 -13.33 7.38 -3.14
N PRO A 69 -13.67 7.89 -1.96
CA PRO A 69 -13.01 7.67 -0.66
C PRO A 69 -13.08 6.22 -0.20
N ALA A 70 -12.02 5.78 0.50
CA ALA A 70 -11.88 4.40 0.95
C ALA A 70 -13.01 3.96 1.89
N LYS A 71 -13.65 2.85 1.57
CA LYS A 71 -14.70 2.21 2.38
C LYS A 71 -14.26 0.85 2.84
N LEU A 72 -14.48 0.56 4.11
CA LEU A 72 -14.19 -0.74 4.69
C LEU A 72 -15.39 -1.66 4.50
N GLU A 73 -15.25 -2.68 3.68
CA GLU A 73 -16.34 -3.59 3.31
C GLU A 73 -16.08 -5.01 3.81
N PRO A 74 -17.14 -5.75 4.25
CA PRO A 74 -17.06 -7.18 4.55
C PRO A 74 -16.53 -7.98 3.35
N TRP A 75 -15.60 -8.94 3.61
CA TRP A 75 -14.99 -9.73 2.56
C TRP A 75 -15.09 -11.22 2.85
N LEU A 76 -14.08 -11.90 3.41
CA LEU A 76 -14.24 -13.28 3.91
C LEU A 76 -15.18 -13.35 5.11
N ALA A 77 -15.24 -12.31 5.94
CA ALA A 77 -16.26 -12.19 6.97
C ALA A 77 -17.52 -11.53 6.40
N GLU A 78 -18.70 -12.03 6.76
CA GLU A 78 -20.00 -11.43 6.44
C GLU A 78 -20.35 -10.29 7.42
N SER A 79 -19.93 -10.45 8.67
CA SER A 79 -20.26 -9.52 9.77
C SER A 79 -19.26 -9.66 10.91
N HIS A 80 -19.31 -8.70 11.81
CA HIS A 80 -18.63 -8.78 13.09
C HIS A 80 -19.47 -8.18 14.22
N THR A 81 -19.14 -8.54 15.44
CA THR A 81 -19.66 -7.91 16.67
C THR A 81 -18.50 -7.50 17.55
N VAL A 82 -18.70 -6.46 18.35
CA VAL A 82 -17.70 -5.95 19.29
C VAL A 82 -18.31 -5.98 20.70
N SER A 83 -17.54 -6.49 21.68
CA SER A 83 -17.97 -6.47 23.08
C SER A 83 -18.03 -5.04 23.62
N PRO A 84 -18.85 -4.77 24.67
CA PRO A 84 -19.01 -3.42 25.23
C PRO A 84 -17.69 -2.80 25.74
N ASP A 85 -16.74 -3.64 26.17
CA ASP A 85 -15.41 -3.21 26.61
C ASP A 85 -14.44 -2.90 25.46
N GLY A 86 -14.86 -3.13 24.19
CA GLY A 86 -14.04 -2.90 23.00
C GLY A 86 -12.87 -3.85 22.84
N LEU A 87 -12.83 -4.95 23.62
CA LEU A 87 -11.69 -5.89 23.62
C LEU A 87 -11.92 -7.11 22.74
N ARG A 88 -13.17 -7.58 22.57
CA ARG A 88 -13.46 -8.80 21.81
C ARG A 88 -14.17 -8.46 20.51
N TYR A 89 -13.58 -8.88 19.39
CA TYR A 89 -14.12 -8.77 18.04
C TYR A 89 -14.42 -10.17 17.53
N THR A 90 -15.69 -10.47 17.28
CA THR A 90 -16.12 -11.78 16.79
C THR A 90 -16.60 -11.66 15.35
N PHE A 91 -15.94 -12.37 14.44
CA PHE A 91 -16.24 -12.36 13.01
C PHE A 91 -16.94 -13.64 12.60
N LYS A 92 -17.95 -13.50 11.75
CA LYS A 92 -18.66 -14.61 11.10
C LYS A 92 -18.16 -14.73 9.66
N LEU A 93 -17.57 -15.88 9.32
CA LEU A 93 -17.04 -16.14 7.98
C LEU A 93 -18.15 -16.52 7.00
N ARG A 94 -17.95 -16.19 5.71
CA ARG A 94 -18.79 -16.65 4.61
C ARG A 94 -18.70 -18.16 4.46
N LYS A 95 -19.83 -18.81 4.29
CA LYS A 95 -19.87 -20.23 3.97
C LYS A 95 -19.45 -20.45 2.52
N GLY A 96 -18.70 -21.53 2.28
CA GLY A 96 -18.30 -21.96 0.95
C GLY A 96 -17.15 -21.16 0.32
N ALA A 97 -16.52 -20.23 1.04
CA ALA A 97 -15.26 -19.65 0.61
C ALA A 97 -14.18 -20.75 0.55
N ARG A 98 -13.38 -20.77 -0.53
CA ARG A 98 -12.38 -21.82 -0.78
C ARG A 98 -11.03 -21.23 -1.10
N PHE A 99 -10.01 -21.94 -0.68
CA PHE A 99 -8.64 -21.73 -1.16
C PHE A 99 -8.47 -22.25 -2.59
N HIS A 100 -7.36 -21.89 -3.23
CA HIS A 100 -7.06 -22.25 -4.61
C HIS A 100 -6.89 -23.76 -4.82
N ASP A 101 -6.55 -24.52 -3.78
CA ASP A 101 -6.51 -25.98 -3.79
C ASP A 101 -7.89 -26.66 -3.62
N GLY A 102 -8.94 -25.86 -3.40
CA GLY A 102 -10.32 -26.31 -3.20
C GLY A 102 -10.72 -26.54 -1.75
N ALA A 103 -9.81 -26.49 -0.77
CA ALA A 103 -10.13 -26.58 0.65
C ALA A 103 -11.01 -25.40 1.09
N GLU A 104 -11.93 -25.63 2.04
CA GLU A 104 -12.79 -24.57 2.57
C GLU A 104 -12.02 -23.67 3.54
N VAL A 105 -12.20 -22.35 3.44
CA VAL A 105 -11.65 -21.39 4.39
C VAL A 105 -12.39 -21.48 5.73
N THR A 106 -11.66 -21.64 6.83
CA THR A 106 -12.21 -21.83 8.17
C THR A 106 -11.70 -20.80 9.17
N ALA A 107 -12.34 -20.72 10.34
CA ALA A 107 -11.88 -19.89 11.45
C ALA A 107 -10.50 -20.30 11.98
N GLU A 108 -10.13 -21.57 11.83
CA GLU A 108 -8.80 -22.07 12.18
C GLU A 108 -7.71 -21.51 11.25
N ASP A 109 -8.01 -21.34 9.96
CA ASP A 109 -7.08 -20.70 9.01
C ASP A 109 -6.84 -19.23 9.37
N VAL A 110 -7.88 -18.52 9.82
CA VAL A 110 -7.74 -17.14 10.31
C VAL A 110 -6.88 -17.09 11.58
N ARG A 111 -7.15 -17.98 12.54
CA ARG A 111 -6.35 -18.10 13.76
C ARG A 111 -4.87 -18.37 13.43
N TYR A 112 -4.63 -19.36 12.59
CA TYR A 112 -3.28 -19.70 12.13
C TYR A 112 -2.59 -18.52 11.45
N SER A 113 -3.30 -17.79 10.60
CA SER A 113 -2.75 -16.65 9.88
C SER A 113 -2.28 -15.55 10.83
N ILE A 114 -3.05 -15.23 11.88
CA ILE A 114 -2.64 -14.27 12.91
C ILE A 114 -1.42 -14.75 13.68
N GLU A 115 -1.44 -16.00 14.17
CA GLU A 115 -0.30 -16.55 14.91
C GLU A 115 0.97 -16.54 14.04
N ARG A 116 0.84 -16.87 12.75
CA ARG A 116 1.92 -16.79 11.78
C ARG A 116 2.47 -15.39 11.61
N ILE A 117 1.60 -14.37 11.46
CA ILE A 117 2.02 -12.97 11.35
C ILE A 117 2.84 -12.56 12.59
N LEU A 118 2.33 -12.87 13.78
CA LEU A 118 2.99 -12.53 15.05
C LEU A 118 4.33 -13.27 15.21
N ALA A 119 4.41 -14.54 14.83
CA ALA A 119 5.61 -15.36 14.90
C ALA A 119 6.71 -14.88 13.94
N LEU A 120 6.34 -14.57 12.69
CA LEU A 120 7.29 -14.08 11.67
C LEU A 120 7.85 -12.69 11.97
N LYS A 121 7.14 -11.86 12.73
CA LYS A 121 7.52 -10.48 13.08
C LYS A 121 7.82 -9.61 11.84
N LYS A 122 7.14 -9.89 10.73
CA LYS A 122 7.27 -9.19 9.44
C LYS A 122 5.95 -8.57 9.02
N GLY A 123 5.99 -7.73 8.01
CA GLY A 123 4.80 -7.17 7.39
C GLY A 123 3.88 -6.45 8.37
N ALA A 124 2.63 -6.87 8.43
CA ALA A 124 1.60 -6.30 9.29
C ALA A 124 1.81 -6.59 10.79
N ALA A 125 2.80 -7.42 11.17
CA ALA A 125 3.08 -7.73 12.56
C ALA A 125 3.37 -6.48 13.41
N ALA A 126 4.05 -5.48 12.84
CA ALA A 126 4.36 -4.22 13.53
C ALA A 126 3.10 -3.48 14.01
N LEU A 127 1.99 -3.59 13.28
CA LEU A 127 0.69 -3.01 13.66
C LEU A 127 -0.07 -3.94 14.60
N LEU A 128 -0.20 -5.20 14.24
CA LEU A 128 -1.06 -6.16 14.94
C LEU A 128 -0.52 -6.53 16.32
N SER A 129 0.80 -6.66 16.51
CA SER A 129 1.43 -6.99 17.80
C SER A 129 1.24 -5.91 18.87
N THR A 130 0.84 -4.70 18.50
CA THR A 130 0.51 -3.64 19.46
C THR A 130 -0.89 -3.82 20.08
N MET A 131 -1.71 -4.69 19.48
CA MET A 131 -3.12 -4.89 19.81
C MET A 131 -3.46 -6.34 20.14
N ILE A 132 -2.76 -7.30 19.55
CA ILE A 132 -3.03 -8.75 19.66
C ILE A 132 -1.77 -9.42 20.22
N ALA A 133 -1.94 -10.26 21.24
CA ALA A 133 -0.89 -11.16 21.74
C ALA A 133 -1.05 -12.57 21.14
N PRO A 134 0.01 -13.39 21.10
CA PRO A 134 -0.10 -14.80 20.76
C PRO A 134 -1.18 -15.50 21.58
N ASP A 135 -1.84 -16.48 20.99
CA ASP A 135 -2.90 -17.31 21.61
C ASP A 135 -4.17 -16.57 22.06
N THR A 136 -4.34 -15.28 21.73
CA THR A 136 -5.55 -14.53 22.09
C THR A 136 -6.64 -14.58 21.01
N THR A 137 -6.33 -15.07 19.81
CA THR A 137 -7.30 -15.35 18.75
C THR A 137 -7.79 -16.77 18.82
N LYS A 138 -9.12 -16.98 18.80
CA LYS A 138 -9.76 -18.28 18.96
C LYS A 138 -10.71 -18.58 17.83
N ALA A 139 -10.63 -19.77 17.24
CA ALA A 139 -11.68 -20.34 16.42
C ALA A 139 -12.75 -20.90 17.36
N LEU A 140 -13.92 -20.25 17.42
CA LEU A 140 -15.02 -20.67 18.29
C LEU A 140 -15.81 -21.86 17.70
N ASP A 141 -15.95 -21.83 16.39
CA ASP A 141 -16.48 -22.93 15.56
C ASP A 141 -15.82 -22.85 14.17
N ARG A 142 -16.26 -23.70 13.22
CA ARG A 142 -15.69 -23.74 11.85
C ARG A 142 -15.74 -22.39 11.11
N SER A 143 -16.72 -21.53 11.41
CA SER A 143 -16.98 -20.27 10.71
C SER A 143 -16.97 -19.05 11.60
N THR A 144 -16.62 -19.18 12.87
CA THR A 144 -16.63 -18.06 13.82
C THR A 144 -15.26 -17.92 14.48
N VAL A 145 -14.60 -16.78 14.26
CA VAL A 145 -13.32 -16.45 14.88
C VAL A 145 -13.45 -15.25 15.80
N GLN A 146 -12.82 -15.29 16.97
CA GLN A 146 -12.81 -14.21 17.94
C GLN A 146 -11.37 -13.75 18.19
N PHE A 147 -11.15 -12.45 18.04
CA PHE A 147 -9.93 -11.76 18.44
C PHE A 147 -10.14 -11.12 19.80
N THR A 148 -9.21 -11.33 20.72
CA THR A 148 -9.19 -10.63 22.00
C THR A 148 -7.98 -9.71 22.02
N LEU A 149 -8.26 -8.40 22.08
CA LEU A 149 -7.23 -7.36 22.10
C LEU A 149 -6.62 -7.23 23.50
N THR A 150 -5.35 -6.87 23.57
CA THR A 150 -4.62 -6.59 24.83
C THR A 150 -5.06 -5.28 25.48
N LYS A 151 -5.60 -4.35 24.67
CA LYS A 151 -6.15 -3.06 25.08
C LYS A 151 -7.16 -2.59 24.04
N PRO A 152 -8.12 -1.72 24.39
CA PRO A 152 -9.02 -1.15 23.41
C PRO A 152 -8.22 -0.41 22.31
N ALA A 153 -8.54 -0.68 21.04
CA ALA A 153 -7.83 -0.12 19.90
C ALA A 153 -8.80 0.24 18.77
N SER A 154 -9.14 1.51 18.69
CA SER A 154 -10.10 2.03 17.69
C SER A 154 -9.69 1.81 16.23
N ILE A 155 -8.40 1.59 15.99
CA ILE A 155 -7.85 1.30 14.65
C ILE A 155 -7.94 -0.17 14.27
N PHE A 156 -8.32 -1.08 15.17
CA PHE A 156 -8.29 -2.51 14.91
C PHE A 156 -9.05 -2.87 13.64
N MET A 157 -10.28 -2.41 13.47
CA MET A 157 -11.06 -2.67 12.25
C MET A 157 -10.43 -2.10 10.99
N ALA A 158 -9.72 -0.97 11.09
CA ALA A 158 -9.03 -0.38 9.95
C ALA A 158 -7.81 -1.23 9.50
N VAL A 159 -7.20 -2.00 10.42
CA VAL A 159 -6.02 -2.84 10.18
C VAL A 159 -6.41 -4.29 9.82
N VAL A 160 -7.61 -4.74 10.18
CA VAL A 160 -8.11 -6.11 9.88
C VAL A 160 -7.93 -6.52 8.41
N PRO A 161 -8.08 -5.66 7.39
CA PRO A 161 -7.82 -6.01 5.99
C PRO A 161 -6.39 -6.51 5.70
N GLU A 162 -5.42 -6.17 6.53
CA GLU A 162 -4.03 -6.63 6.40
C GLU A 162 -3.81 -8.06 6.91
N VAL A 163 -4.83 -8.66 7.56
CA VAL A 163 -4.85 -10.08 7.92
C VAL A 163 -5.29 -10.88 6.69
N HIS A 164 -4.35 -11.15 5.80
CA HIS A 164 -4.60 -12.03 4.66
C HIS A 164 -4.61 -13.49 5.13
N VAL A 165 -5.69 -14.21 4.81
CA VAL A 165 -5.88 -15.58 5.29
C VAL A 165 -5.15 -16.55 4.37
N VAL A 166 -4.34 -17.44 4.96
CA VAL A 166 -3.59 -18.49 4.27
C VAL A 166 -4.09 -19.88 4.67
N ASN A 167 -3.98 -20.85 3.77
CA ASN A 167 -4.34 -22.24 4.02
C ASN A 167 -3.39 -22.87 5.05
N ALA A 168 -3.86 -22.99 6.29
CA ALA A 168 -3.09 -23.50 7.40
C ALA A 168 -2.64 -24.97 7.18
N ALA A 169 -3.51 -25.81 6.64
CA ALA A 169 -3.20 -27.22 6.40
C ALA A 169 -2.09 -27.38 5.35
N LEU A 170 -2.17 -26.61 4.27
CA LEU A 170 -1.16 -26.62 3.22
C LEU A 170 0.21 -26.10 3.72
N LEU A 171 0.22 -25.00 4.48
CA LEU A 171 1.48 -24.45 5.00
C LEU A 171 2.15 -25.38 6.01
N LYS A 172 1.38 -26.04 6.89
CA LYS A 172 1.91 -27.05 7.83
C LYS A 172 2.59 -28.23 7.12
N GLN A 173 2.14 -28.60 5.92
CA GLN A 173 2.78 -29.66 5.12
C GLN A 173 4.14 -29.24 4.55
N HIS A 174 4.35 -27.94 4.37
CA HIS A 174 5.55 -27.35 3.78
C HIS A 174 6.44 -26.62 4.79
N GLU A 175 6.07 -26.64 6.07
CA GLU A 175 6.84 -26.04 7.17
C GLU A 175 8.16 -26.77 7.37
N LYS A 176 9.25 -26.03 7.52
CA LYS A 176 10.59 -26.52 7.82
C LYS A 176 11.19 -25.69 8.95
N ASP A 177 11.82 -26.34 9.89
CA ASP A 177 12.55 -25.68 10.98
C ASP A 177 11.72 -24.60 11.72
N ASN A 178 10.44 -24.83 11.91
CA ASN A 178 9.47 -23.90 12.49
C ASN A 178 9.37 -22.55 11.74
N ASP A 179 9.58 -22.54 10.42
CA ASP A 179 9.49 -21.34 9.58
C ASP A 179 8.05 -20.94 9.21
N TRP A 180 7.03 -21.66 9.71
CA TRP A 180 5.63 -21.41 9.37
C TRP A 180 5.35 -21.50 7.86
N GLY A 181 6.10 -22.29 7.13
CA GLY A 181 6.01 -22.42 5.68
C GLY A 181 6.47 -21.18 4.91
N ALA A 182 7.27 -20.29 5.53
CA ALA A 182 7.67 -19.02 4.92
C ALA A 182 8.59 -19.22 3.71
N ALA A 183 9.52 -20.16 3.76
CA ALA A 183 10.40 -20.47 2.64
C ALA A 183 9.61 -20.97 1.42
N TRP A 184 8.64 -21.84 1.64
CA TRP A 184 7.79 -22.36 0.57
C TRP A 184 6.89 -21.28 -0.04
N LEU A 185 6.26 -20.46 0.81
CA LEU A 185 5.31 -19.41 0.38
C LEU A 185 5.99 -18.24 -0.34
N THR A 186 7.32 -18.13 -0.28
CA THR A 186 8.07 -17.14 -1.07
C THR A 186 7.77 -17.26 -2.56
N SER A 187 7.55 -18.48 -3.07
CA SER A 187 7.36 -18.77 -4.50
C SER A 187 6.10 -19.57 -4.83
N ASN A 188 5.26 -19.84 -3.86
CA ASN A 188 4.04 -20.64 -4.01
C ASN A 188 2.82 -19.86 -3.50
N ASP A 189 1.64 -20.45 -3.70
CA ASP A 189 0.34 -19.86 -3.42
C ASP A 189 -0.43 -20.70 -2.41
N ALA A 190 -0.91 -20.09 -1.36
CA ALA A 190 -1.79 -20.68 -0.35
C ALA A 190 -3.03 -19.80 -0.09
N GLY A 191 -3.44 -19.01 -1.08
CA GLY A 191 -4.51 -18.04 -0.95
C GLY A 191 -5.88 -18.53 -1.40
N SER A 192 -6.85 -17.61 -1.28
CA SER A 192 -8.25 -17.76 -1.69
C SER A 192 -8.70 -16.66 -2.66
N GLY A 193 -7.76 -15.79 -3.08
CA GLY A 193 -8.04 -14.61 -3.86
C GLY A 193 -8.70 -14.86 -5.21
N SER A 194 -9.07 -13.80 -5.90
CA SER A 194 -9.78 -13.88 -7.18
C SER A 194 -8.94 -14.48 -8.33
N TYR A 195 -7.63 -14.50 -8.18
CA TYR A 195 -6.70 -15.16 -9.11
C TYR A 195 -5.81 -16.14 -8.37
N MET A 196 -5.48 -17.26 -9.01
CA MET A 196 -4.59 -18.29 -8.49
C MET A 196 -3.30 -18.34 -9.29
N LEU A 197 -2.18 -18.51 -8.61
CA LEU A 197 -0.85 -18.54 -9.21
C LEU A 197 -0.73 -19.66 -10.26
N THR A 198 -0.12 -19.35 -11.41
CA THR A 198 0.26 -20.34 -12.42
C THR A 198 1.75 -20.38 -12.69
N ARG A 199 2.44 -19.24 -12.54
CA ARG A 199 3.88 -19.15 -12.73
C ARG A 199 4.46 -18.02 -11.89
N TYR A 200 5.62 -18.25 -11.32
CA TYR A 200 6.41 -17.25 -10.64
C TYR A 200 7.89 -17.39 -10.99
N ASP A 201 8.54 -16.25 -11.20
CA ASP A 201 9.97 -16.10 -11.38
C ASP A 201 10.40 -14.76 -10.76
N PRO A 202 11.23 -14.72 -9.72
CA PRO A 202 11.61 -13.48 -9.03
C PRO A 202 12.30 -12.44 -9.93
N ALA A 203 12.89 -12.87 -11.05
CA ALA A 203 13.51 -11.98 -12.03
C ALA A 203 12.51 -11.41 -13.05
N ILE A 204 11.34 -12.05 -13.21
CA ILE A 204 10.34 -11.68 -14.21
C ILE A 204 9.07 -11.14 -13.56
N GLY A 205 8.57 -11.79 -12.49
CA GLY A 205 7.31 -11.49 -11.85
C GLY A 205 6.41 -12.72 -11.70
N PHE A 206 5.09 -12.54 -11.74
CA PHE A 206 4.16 -13.65 -11.60
C PHE A 206 3.02 -13.60 -12.62
N ILE A 207 2.50 -14.78 -12.94
CA ILE A 207 1.32 -14.98 -13.76
C ILE A 207 0.27 -15.71 -12.92
N ALA A 208 -0.97 -15.26 -12.97
CA ALA A 208 -2.07 -15.87 -12.28
C ALA A 208 -3.31 -15.96 -13.18
N ARG A 209 -4.07 -17.02 -13.05
CA ARG A 209 -5.33 -17.24 -13.78
C ARG A 209 -6.52 -16.97 -12.88
N ARG A 210 -7.63 -16.60 -13.49
CA ARG A 210 -8.90 -16.41 -12.81
C ARG A 210 -9.29 -17.66 -12.00
N PHE A 211 -9.63 -17.46 -10.73
CA PHE A 211 -10.16 -18.51 -9.87
C PHE A 211 -11.69 -18.55 -9.99
N ALA A 212 -12.21 -19.51 -10.77
CA ALA A 212 -13.64 -19.63 -11.02
C ALA A 212 -14.44 -19.95 -9.73
N GLY A 213 -13.79 -20.57 -8.74
CA GLY A 213 -14.38 -20.95 -7.45
C GLY A 213 -14.38 -19.85 -6.38
N HIS A 214 -13.98 -18.60 -6.73
CA HIS A 214 -14.00 -17.51 -5.78
C HIS A 214 -15.41 -17.22 -5.25
N PHE A 215 -15.54 -16.95 -3.94
CA PHE A 215 -16.83 -16.81 -3.25
C PHE A 215 -17.71 -15.65 -3.76
N LEU A 216 -17.11 -14.61 -4.31
CA LEU A 216 -17.85 -13.58 -5.03
C LEU A 216 -18.04 -14.02 -6.48
N PRO A 217 -19.27 -13.99 -7.01
CA PRO A 217 -19.52 -14.39 -8.39
C PRO A 217 -18.78 -13.48 -9.38
N TRP A 218 -18.29 -14.07 -10.45
CA TRP A 218 -17.72 -13.33 -11.58
C TRP A 218 -18.85 -12.73 -12.41
N GLY A 219 -18.64 -11.48 -12.87
CA GLY A 219 -19.51 -10.89 -13.88
C GLY A 219 -19.34 -11.54 -15.26
N PRO A 220 -20.11 -11.09 -16.27
CA PRO A 220 -20.02 -11.64 -17.65
C PRO A 220 -18.73 -11.21 -18.36
N LYS A 221 -17.99 -10.22 -17.83
CA LYS A 221 -16.75 -9.69 -18.38
C LYS A 221 -15.67 -9.75 -17.29
N TYR A 222 -14.51 -10.27 -17.64
CA TYR A 222 -13.37 -10.46 -16.77
C TYR A 222 -12.10 -10.67 -17.60
N ILE A 223 -10.96 -10.71 -16.92
CA ILE A 223 -9.68 -11.12 -17.49
C ILE A 223 -9.38 -12.53 -17.02
N ASP A 224 -9.00 -13.43 -17.94
CA ASP A 224 -8.71 -14.81 -17.63
C ASP A 224 -7.33 -15.01 -17.01
N GLU A 225 -6.34 -14.27 -17.52
CA GLU A 225 -4.95 -14.35 -17.10
C GLU A 225 -4.37 -12.96 -16.86
N ILE A 226 -3.77 -12.78 -15.70
CA ILE A 226 -3.03 -11.56 -15.33
C ILE A 226 -1.55 -11.87 -15.20
N GLU A 227 -0.72 -10.97 -15.72
CA GLU A 227 0.71 -11.00 -15.54
C GLU A 227 1.17 -9.69 -14.91
N PHE A 228 1.93 -9.77 -13.81
CA PHE A 228 2.64 -8.65 -13.22
C PHE A 228 4.13 -8.85 -13.49
N ARG A 229 4.65 -8.06 -14.43
CA ARG A 229 6.01 -8.19 -14.97
C ARG A 229 6.92 -7.11 -14.43
N LEU A 230 8.11 -7.50 -13.98
CA LEU A 230 9.17 -6.56 -13.61
C LEU A 230 9.75 -5.90 -14.86
N VAL A 231 9.64 -4.58 -14.94
CA VAL A 231 10.23 -3.76 -15.99
C VAL A 231 10.79 -2.49 -15.33
N LYS A 232 12.08 -2.50 -15.00
CA LYS A 232 12.72 -1.45 -14.19
C LYS A 232 12.79 -0.10 -14.89
N GLU A 233 13.08 -0.11 -16.21
CA GLU A 233 13.36 1.09 -16.97
C GLU A 233 12.09 1.82 -17.40
N ASP A 234 11.96 3.09 -17.02
CA ASP A 234 10.80 3.95 -17.33
C ASP A 234 10.48 4.00 -18.82
N ASN A 235 11.48 4.23 -19.68
CA ASN A 235 11.33 4.27 -21.12
C ASN A 235 10.75 2.96 -21.68
N THR A 236 11.18 1.81 -21.17
CA THR A 236 10.70 0.50 -21.62
C THR A 236 9.22 0.33 -21.25
N ARG A 237 8.82 0.72 -20.04
CA ARG A 237 7.41 0.69 -19.62
C ARG A 237 6.54 1.58 -20.50
N VAL A 238 6.97 2.83 -20.73
CA VAL A 238 6.24 3.81 -21.54
C VAL A 238 6.11 3.39 -22.98
N LEU A 239 7.19 2.92 -23.61
CA LEU A 239 7.16 2.42 -24.99
C LEU A 239 6.29 1.17 -25.14
N GLY A 240 6.33 0.25 -24.16
CA GLY A 240 5.48 -0.93 -24.16
C GLY A 240 3.99 -0.59 -24.01
N MET A 241 3.64 0.43 -23.21
CA MET A 241 2.27 0.96 -23.14
C MET A 241 1.82 1.56 -24.48
N ILE A 242 2.66 2.37 -25.11
CA ILE A 242 2.37 3.01 -26.41
C ILE A 242 2.22 1.96 -27.53
N LYS A 243 3.02 0.89 -27.51
CA LYS A 243 2.92 -0.23 -28.48
C LYS A 243 1.74 -1.17 -28.18
N GLY A 244 1.20 -1.16 -26.94
CA GLY A 244 0.17 -2.09 -26.50
C GLY A 244 0.71 -3.42 -25.96
N ASP A 245 2.02 -3.55 -25.74
CA ASP A 245 2.65 -4.74 -25.13
C ASP A 245 2.26 -4.87 -23.64
N TYR A 246 1.99 -3.73 -22.98
CA TYR A 246 1.49 -3.65 -21.61
C TYR A 246 0.13 -2.94 -21.58
N GLN A 247 -0.75 -3.39 -20.70
CA GLN A 247 -2.08 -2.83 -20.50
C GLN A 247 -2.20 -1.95 -19.26
N GLY A 248 -1.15 -1.94 -18.43
CA GLY A 248 -1.03 -1.07 -17.28
C GLY A 248 0.43 -0.92 -16.85
N THR A 249 0.75 0.18 -16.17
CA THR A 249 2.06 0.37 -15.54
C THR A 249 1.97 1.23 -14.29
N GLY A 250 2.99 1.18 -13.44
CA GLY A 250 3.15 2.07 -12.30
C GLY A 250 3.20 3.54 -12.69
N GLY A 251 2.67 4.38 -11.82
CA GLY A 251 2.53 5.82 -12.08
C GLY A 251 3.71 6.68 -11.63
N TYR A 252 4.80 6.07 -11.14
CA TYR A 252 6.01 6.80 -10.71
C TYR A 252 6.92 7.06 -11.91
N LEU A 253 6.50 7.97 -12.79
CA LEU A 253 7.19 8.29 -14.02
C LEU A 253 7.64 9.76 -14.03
N PRO A 254 8.76 10.09 -14.68
CA PRO A 254 9.16 11.46 -14.97
C PRO A 254 8.10 12.22 -15.78
N ASN A 255 8.01 13.54 -15.61
CA ASN A 255 6.96 14.36 -16.23
C ASN A 255 6.93 14.29 -17.76
N ASP A 256 8.07 14.18 -18.42
CA ASP A 256 8.18 14.01 -19.87
C ASP A 256 7.56 12.66 -20.32
N GLN A 257 7.75 11.60 -19.54
CA GLN A 257 7.17 10.29 -19.81
C GLN A 257 5.64 10.30 -19.59
N VAL A 258 5.17 11.00 -18.55
CA VAL A 258 3.74 11.23 -18.30
C VAL A 258 3.09 11.94 -19.49
N LYS A 259 3.74 12.99 -20.04
CA LYS A 259 3.27 13.72 -21.22
C LYS A 259 3.13 12.79 -22.43
N ARG A 260 4.12 11.97 -22.72
CA ARG A 260 4.08 10.98 -23.82
C ARG A 260 2.91 10.02 -23.71
N LEU A 261 2.62 9.53 -22.48
CA LEU A 261 1.48 8.64 -22.26
C LEU A 261 0.13 9.35 -22.41
N ARG A 262 0.02 10.63 -22.03
CA ARG A 262 -1.20 11.43 -22.25
C ARG A 262 -1.51 11.65 -23.74
N GLU A 263 -0.47 11.76 -24.56
CA GLU A 263 -0.58 11.96 -26.01
C GLU A 263 -0.82 10.65 -26.79
N ALA A 264 -0.62 9.49 -26.15
CA ALA A 264 -0.77 8.18 -26.78
C ALA A 264 -2.26 7.81 -27.00
N PRO A 265 -2.70 7.52 -28.24
CA PRO A 265 -4.12 7.33 -28.57
C PRO A 265 -4.73 6.06 -27.95
N ASN A 266 -3.91 5.06 -27.61
CA ASN A 266 -4.32 3.78 -27.05
C ASN A 266 -4.16 3.71 -25.50
N VAL A 267 -3.76 4.81 -24.86
CA VAL A 267 -3.60 4.92 -23.41
C VAL A 267 -4.67 5.85 -22.85
N LYS A 268 -5.20 5.51 -21.69
CA LYS A 268 -5.95 6.43 -20.82
C LYS A 268 -5.26 6.60 -19.49
N ILE A 269 -5.34 7.80 -18.94
CA ILE A 269 -4.81 8.10 -17.62
C ILE A 269 -5.97 8.16 -16.64
N VAL A 270 -5.91 7.32 -15.61
CA VAL A 270 -6.83 7.39 -14.46
C VAL A 270 -6.14 8.21 -13.38
N GLU A 271 -6.71 9.37 -13.08
CA GLU A 271 -6.24 10.24 -12.01
C GLU A 271 -7.25 10.26 -10.87
N GLN A 272 -6.74 10.10 -9.65
CA GLN A 272 -7.53 10.09 -8.43
C GLN A 272 -6.78 10.79 -7.31
N GLU A 273 -7.49 11.37 -6.35
CA GLU A 273 -6.87 11.81 -5.11
C GLU A 273 -6.35 10.60 -4.33
N SER A 274 -5.12 10.69 -3.82
CA SER A 274 -4.56 9.65 -2.96
C SER A 274 -4.40 10.16 -1.53
N MET A 275 -4.15 9.26 -0.59
CA MET A 275 -3.84 9.59 0.80
C MET A 275 -2.33 9.57 1.08
N ARG A 276 -1.50 9.59 0.05
CA ARG A 276 -0.05 9.50 0.16
C ARG A 276 0.56 10.90 0.25
N ILE A 277 1.40 11.12 1.25
CA ILE A 277 2.03 12.43 1.51
C ILE A 277 3.53 12.35 1.23
N MET A 278 4.10 13.33 0.53
CA MET A 278 5.53 13.58 0.50
C MET A 278 5.91 14.58 1.58
N MET A 279 6.95 14.25 2.34
CA MET A 279 7.43 15.11 3.43
C MET A 279 8.91 14.87 3.72
N PHE A 280 9.53 15.82 4.40
CA PHE A 280 10.77 15.57 5.12
C PHE A 280 10.46 15.24 6.58
N GLN A 281 10.98 14.12 7.06
CA GLN A 281 11.18 13.90 8.47
C GLN A 281 12.42 14.66 8.91
N ILE A 282 12.34 15.38 10.01
CA ILE A 282 13.47 16.07 10.64
C ILE A 282 13.83 15.31 11.90
N ASN A 283 15.09 14.98 12.11
CA ASN A 283 15.57 14.29 13.31
C ASN A 283 15.58 15.23 14.52
N ASN A 284 14.48 15.31 15.26
CA ASN A 284 14.28 16.25 16.36
C ASN A 284 15.19 16.01 17.59
N GLN A 285 15.87 14.86 17.68
CA GLN A 285 16.79 14.56 18.80
C GLN A 285 18.23 14.94 18.50
N ARG A 286 18.57 15.18 17.23
CA ARG A 286 19.95 15.42 16.81
C ARG A 286 20.30 16.92 16.78
N PRO A 287 21.27 17.40 17.57
CA PRO A 287 21.71 18.80 17.47
C PRO A 287 22.24 19.13 16.06
N PRO A 288 21.92 20.31 15.47
CA PRO A 288 21.17 21.43 16.07
C PRO A 288 19.64 21.34 15.90
N LEU A 289 19.10 20.24 15.37
CA LEU A 289 17.67 20.09 15.01
C LEU A 289 16.76 19.88 16.23
N ASN A 290 17.32 19.71 17.42
CA ASN A 290 16.58 19.74 18.68
C ASN A 290 16.07 21.15 19.05
N ASP A 291 16.60 22.21 18.39
CA ASP A 291 16.10 23.57 18.51
C ASP A 291 14.94 23.83 17.53
N VAL A 292 13.80 24.27 18.05
CA VAL A 292 12.60 24.53 17.24
C VAL A 292 12.81 25.64 16.22
N HIS A 293 13.62 26.66 16.54
CA HIS A 293 13.91 27.78 15.64
C HIS A 293 14.73 27.32 14.41
N VAL A 294 15.64 26.34 14.60
CA VAL A 294 16.35 25.72 13.48
C VAL A 294 15.38 24.95 12.59
N ARG A 295 14.44 24.18 13.17
CA ARG A 295 13.44 23.43 12.39
C ARG A 295 12.45 24.34 11.66
N ARG A 296 12.03 25.45 12.28
CA ARG A 296 11.19 26.47 11.64
C ARG A 296 11.93 27.14 10.46
N ALA A 297 13.20 27.46 10.64
CA ALA A 297 14.01 28.00 9.55
C ALA A 297 14.10 27.04 8.36
N ILE A 298 14.31 25.74 8.61
CA ILE A 298 14.30 24.69 7.58
C ILE A 298 12.94 24.68 6.87
N SER A 299 11.83 24.74 7.62
CA SER A 299 10.48 24.73 7.06
C SER A 299 10.20 25.96 6.19
N TYR A 300 10.70 27.15 6.54
CA TYR A 300 10.59 28.34 5.70
C TYR A 300 11.55 28.36 4.50
N ALA A 301 12.62 27.55 4.51
CA ALA A 301 13.61 27.52 3.44
C ALA A 301 13.18 26.67 2.23
N PHE A 302 12.18 25.79 2.35
CA PHE A 302 11.71 24.95 1.24
C PHE A 302 10.77 25.72 0.31
N ASP A 303 11.07 25.72 -0.99
CA ASP A 303 10.24 26.36 -2.02
C ASP A 303 9.11 25.41 -2.47
N TYR A 304 7.99 25.45 -1.74
CA TYR A 304 6.82 24.58 -1.97
C TYR A 304 6.15 24.85 -3.32
N ASP A 305 6.01 26.11 -3.67
CA ASP A 305 5.29 26.52 -4.89
C ASP A 305 6.14 26.27 -6.13
N GLY A 306 7.44 26.62 -6.09
CA GLY A 306 8.37 26.31 -7.18
C GLY A 306 8.51 24.80 -7.39
N PHE A 307 8.60 24.02 -6.31
CA PHE A 307 8.64 22.56 -6.41
C PHE A 307 7.38 22.00 -7.07
N ASN A 308 6.18 22.45 -6.64
CA ASN A 308 4.93 21.96 -7.22
C ASN A 308 4.74 22.42 -8.67
N LYS A 309 4.91 23.72 -8.97
CA LYS A 309 4.60 24.29 -10.29
C LYS A 309 5.67 23.99 -11.32
N ASP A 310 6.95 24.27 -10.97
CA ASP A 310 8.03 24.27 -11.94
C ASP A 310 8.66 22.88 -12.13
N ILE A 311 8.70 22.06 -11.06
CA ILE A 311 9.28 20.73 -11.10
C ILE A 311 8.20 19.66 -11.36
N LEU A 312 7.07 19.73 -10.64
CA LEU A 312 6.02 18.72 -10.75
C LEU A 312 4.89 19.09 -11.73
N GLY A 313 4.98 20.26 -12.38
CA GLY A 313 4.00 20.70 -13.38
C GLY A 313 2.58 20.88 -12.84
N GLY A 314 2.42 21.20 -11.54
CA GLY A 314 1.13 21.34 -10.88
C GLY A 314 0.35 20.03 -10.67
N SER A 315 1.02 18.90 -10.78
CA SER A 315 0.38 17.57 -10.73
C SER A 315 0.00 17.10 -9.32
N VAL A 316 0.38 17.85 -8.27
CA VAL A 316 0.14 17.48 -6.87
C VAL A 316 -0.61 18.59 -6.13
N GLU A 317 -1.17 18.26 -4.97
CA GLU A 317 -1.88 19.20 -4.13
C GLU A 317 -1.07 19.55 -2.88
N ARG A 318 -0.94 20.85 -2.57
CA ARG A 318 -0.26 21.31 -1.34
C ARG A 318 -0.89 20.68 -0.11
N ASN A 319 -0.09 20.05 0.73
CA ASN A 319 -0.51 19.54 2.03
C ASN A 319 0.35 20.17 3.14
N PRO A 320 -0.24 21.02 4.00
CA PRO A 320 0.51 21.75 5.04
C PRO A 320 0.61 21.00 6.38
N VAL A 321 0.03 19.80 6.50
CA VAL A 321 -0.12 19.06 7.77
C VAL A 321 0.24 17.58 7.62
N PRO A 322 0.51 16.86 8.71
CA PRO A 322 0.89 15.45 8.65
C PRO A 322 -0.26 14.48 8.33
N ILE A 323 -1.45 14.95 7.97
CA ILE A 323 -2.62 14.11 7.64
C ILE A 323 -3.05 14.43 6.21
N PRO A 324 -3.40 13.43 5.36
CA PRO A 324 -3.85 13.67 3.99
C PRO A 324 -5.07 14.60 3.90
N ASN A 325 -5.08 15.50 2.90
CA ASN A 325 -6.13 16.50 2.73
C ASN A 325 -7.55 15.91 2.62
N ASN A 326 -7.69 14.71 2.04
CA ASN A 326 -8.96 14.03 1.81
C ASN A 326 -9.34 13.04 2.93
N LEU A 327 -8.60 13.06 4.05
CA LEU A 327 -8.93 12.23 5.21
C LEU A 327 -9.61 13.09 6.30
N TRP A 328 -10.30 12.46 7.21
CA TRP A 328 -10.78 13.07 8.44
C TRP A 328 -9.63 13.34 9.43
N GLY A 329 -9.89 14.11 10.48
CA GLY A 329 -8.85 14.49 11.45
C GLY A 329 -7.91 15.61 10.97
N VAL A 330 -8.11 16.13 9.76
CA VAL A 330 -7.32 17.24 9.19
C VAL A 330 -7.75 18.57 9.80
N PRO A 331 -6.84 19.34 10.42
CA PRO A 331 -7.13 20.72 10.83
C PRO A 331 -7.15 21.63 9.61
N ARG A 332 -8.34 22.01 9.15
CA ARG A 332 -8.53 22.82 7.92
C ARG A 332 -8.10 24.29 8.06
N ASP A 333 -7.91 24.75 9.27
CA ASP A 333 -7.46 26.10 9.62
C ASP A 333 -5.94 26.27 9.56
N VAL A 334 -5.17 25.18 9.58
CA VAL A 334 -3.71 25.21 9.53
C VAL A 334 -3.22 25.41 8.10
N LYS A 335 -2.50 26.51 7.87
CA LYS A 335 -1.89 26.82 6.56
C LYS A 335 -0.45 26.32 6.41
N GLY A 336 0.19 25.99 7.54
CA GLY A 336 1.58 25.55 7.60
C GLY A 336 2.60 26.60 7.16
N TYR A 337 3.81 26.14 6.86
CA TYR A 337 4.91 26.99 6.43
C TYR A 337 4.83 27.32 4.93
N THR A 338 5.33 28.48 4.55
CA THR A 338 5.49 28.94 3.17
C THR A 338 6.96 29.29 2.91
N TYR A 339 7.39 29.27 1.66
CA TYR A 339 8.74 29.67 1.31
C TYR A 339 8.99 31.16 1.68
N ASN A 340 9.92 31.40 2.59
CA ASN A 340 10.27 32.75 3.03
C ASN A 340 11.68 32.78 3.66
N ILE A 341 12.65 33.21 2.86
CA ILE A 341 14.06 33.24 3.27
C ILE A 341 14.30 34.22 4.41
N ASP A 342 13.61 35.37 4.45
CA ASP A 342 13.77 36.35 5.51
C ASP A 342 13.25 35.83 6.86
N LYS A 343 12.08 35.18 6.85
CA LYS A 343 11.59 34.50 8.05
C LYS A 343 12.53 33.37 8.50
N ALA A 344 13.07 32.60 7.56
CA ALA A 344 14.03 31.54 7.89
C ALA A 344 15.28 32.12 8.59
N LYS A 345 15.81 33.25 8.11
CA LYS A 345 16.92 33.95 8.77
C LYS A 345 16.54 34.51 10.14
N GLN A 346 15.32 35.04 10.29
CA GLN A 346 14.80 35.52 11.58
C GLN A 346 14.72 34.39 12.62
N GLU A 347 14.23 33.23 12.21
CA GLU A 347 14.20 32.04 13.08
C GLU A 347 15.62 31.60 13.48
N LEU A 348 16.56 31.52 12.52
CA LEU A 348 17.95 31.16 12.84
C LEU A 348 18.60 32.17 13.81
N ALA A 349 18.25 33.46 13.73
CA ALA A 349 18.76 34.46 14.67
C ALA A 349 18.24 34.28 16.11
N GLN A 350 17.12 33.57 16.29
CA GLN A 350 16.53 33.21 17.60
C GLN A 350 17.01 31.85 18.10
N ALA A 351 17.65 31.06 17.25
CA ALA A 351 18.12 29.71 17.63
C ALA A 351 19.25 29.82 18.68
N GLN A 352 19.14 28.97 19.69
CA GLN A 352 20.19 28.81 20.70
C GLN A 352 21.28 27.84 20.25
N ALA A 353 20.90 26.86 19.43
CA ALA A 353 21.82 25.90 18.86
C ALA A 353 22.54 26.47 17.64
N LYS A 354 23.88 26.39 17.63
CA LYS A 354 24.68 26.76 16.45
C LYS A 354 24.68 25.62 15.44
N VAL A 355 24.49 25.99 14.17
CA VAL A 355 24.65 25.03 13.06
C VAL A 355 26.10 25.14 12.56
N ASP A 356 26.99 24.36 13.10
CA ASP A 356 28.44 24.35 12.86
C ASP A 356 28.94 23.22 11.95
N ARG A 357 28.02 22.46 11.39
CA ARG A 357 28.28 21.35 10.48
C ARG A 357 27.27 21.33 9.33
N PRO A 358 27.62 20.74 8.17
CA PRO A 358 26.65 20.48 7.12
C PRO A 358 25.53 19.56 7.60
N LEU A 359 24.27 19.89 7.25
CA LEU A 359 23.11 19.05 7.48
C LEU A 359 23.02 17.96 6.43
N THR A 360 22.82 16.71 6.84
CA THR A 360 22.63 15.59 5.92
C THR A 360 21.17 15.54 5.46
N VAL A 361 20.95 15.54 4.13
CA VAL A 361 19.64 15.40 3.52
C VAL A 361 19.59 14.09 2.75
N GLY A 362 18.88 13.11 3.30
CA GLY A 362 18.70 11.79 2.70
C GLY A 362 17.55 11.73 1.71
N TYR A 363 17.75 11.06 0.55
CA TYR A 363 16.71 10.81 -0.45
C TYR A 363 16.81 9.38 -0.99
N LEU A 364 15.76 8.91 -1.67
CA LEU A 364 15.66 7.52 -2.14
C LEU A 364 16.31 7.36 -3.52
N GLN A 365 17.27 6.46 -3.62
CA GLN A 365 17.89 6.08 -4.88
C GLN A 365 16.86 5.47 -5.83
N GLY A 366 16.84 5.93 -7.08
CA GLY A 366 15.90 5.48 -8.10
C GLY A 366 14.57 6.26 -8.13
N PHE A 367 14.39 7.25 -7.25
CA PHE A 367 13.18 8.08 -7.20
C PHE A 367 13.53 9.56 -7.43
N SER A 368 13.49 10.01 -8.68
CA SER A 368 13.88 11.36 -9.09
C SER A 368 13.19 12.48 -8.32
N GLN A 369 11.90 12.30 -7.96
CA GLN A 369 11.17 13.34 -7.20
C GLN A 369 11.74 13.54 -5.78
N THR A 370 12.27 12.48 -5.13
CA THR A 370 12.90 12.63 -3.80
C THR A 370 14.25 13.36 -3.91
N GLU A 371 15.03 13.08 -4.97
CA GLU A 371 16.27 13.78 -5.27
C GLU A 371 16.02 15.27 -5.57
N GLN A 372 15.02 15.58 -6.40
CA GLN A 372 14.62 16.93 -6.71
C GLN A 372 14.19 17.70 -5.46
N ALA A 373 13.37 17.08 -4.59
CA ALA A 373 12.96 17.69 -3.33
C ALA A 373 14.16 17.95 -2.40
N ALA A 374 15.08 16.99 -2.28
CA ALA A 374 16.32 17.16 -1.50
C ALA A 374 17.18 18.30 -2.06
N THR A 375 17.27 18.45 -3.37
CA THR A 375 18.00 19.53 -4.06
C THR A 375 17.37 20.89 -3.80
N VAL A 376 16.03 20.99 -3.87
CA VAL A 376 15.29 22.24 -3.55
C VAL A 376 15.52 22.62 -2.10
N MET A 377 15.45 21.68 -1.17
CA MET A 377 15.75 21.91 0.26
C MET A 377 17.19 22.42 0.45
N ALA A 378 18.18 21.75 -0.14
CA ALA A 378 19.59 22.15 -0.05
C ALA A 378 19.83 23.56 -0.59
N ASN A 379 19.19 23.93 -1.71
CA ASN A 379 19.28 25.26 -2.28
C ASN A 379 18.65 26.33 -1.37
N GLY A 380 17.51 26.03 -0.76
CA GLY A 380 16.87 26.91 0.21
C GLY A 380 17.73 27.14 1.47
N LEU A 381 18.28 26.05 2.02
CA LEU A 381 19.14 26.08 3.19
C LEU A 381 20.43 26.89 2.94
N ARG A 382 21.04 26.73 1.76
CA ARG A 382 22.21 27.53 1.37
C ARG A 382 21.91 29.04 1.34
N LYS A 383 20.71 29.46 0.92
CA LYS A 383 20.30 30.90 0.92
C LYS A 383 20.18 31.50 2.31
N VAL A 384 20.04 30.66 3.34
CA VAL A 384 20.02 31.09 4.74
C VAL A 384 21.35 30.81 5.47
N GLY A 385 22.40 30.41 4.73
CA GLY A 385 23.74 30.20 5.26
C GLY A 385 23.97 28.82 5.90
N LEU A 386 23.10 27.85 5.62
CA LEU A 386 23.24 26.47 6.12
C LEU A 386 23.78 25.54 5.02
N ASP A 387 24.92 24.93 5.27
CA ASP A 387 25.50 23.93 4.38
C ASP A 387 24.78 22.59 4.49
N THR A 388 24.74 21.85 3.37
CA THR A 388 24.10 20.54 3.29
C THR A 388 24.96 19.52 2.59
N ARG A 389 24.78 18.25 2.95
CA ARG A 389 25.32 17.09 2.26
C ARG A 389 24.16 16.17 1.85
N LEU A 390 23.92 16.03 0.54
CA LEU A 390 22.95 15.11 0.00
C LEU A 390 23.48 13.67 0.08
N THR A 391 22.62 12.73 0.49
CA THR A 391 22.92 11.29 0.56
C THR A 391 21.80 10.50 -0.06
N SER A 392 22.12 9.55 -0.96
CA SER A 392 21.12 8.65 -1.58
C SER A 392 21.31 7.23 -1.11
N GLU A 393 20.21 6.54 -0.85
CA GLU A 393 20.24 5.14 -0.42
C GLU A 393 19.05 4.38 -1.01
N LEU A 394 19.22 3.06 -1.19
CA LEU A 394 18.11 2.15 -1.47
C LEU A 394 17.16 2.10 -0.27
N TRP A 395 15.87 1.95 -0.54
CA TRP A 395 14.83 1.95 0.48
C TRP A 395 15.11 1.01 1.69
N PRO A 396 15.53 -0.26 1.52
CA PRO A 396 15.80 -1.13 2.66
C PRO A 396 16.89 -0.58 3.60
N ASN A 397 17.96 -0.01 3.04
CA ASN A 397 19.05 0.58 3.82
C ASN A 397 18.60 1.84 4.56
N MET A 398 17.83 2.69 3.87
CA MET A 398 17.26 3.90 4.46
C MET A 398 16.33 3.56 5.64
N VAL A 399 15.48 2.53 5.50
CA VAL A 399 14.60 2.03 6.57
C VAL A 399 15.39 1.64 7.81
N GLU A 400 16.48 0.89 7.65
CA GLU A 400 17.31 0.49 8.79
C GLU A 400 17.96 1.70 9.50
N ARG A 401 18.46 2.66 8.73
CA ARG A 401 19.05 3.87 9.29
C ARG A 401 18.03 4.73 10.05
N MET A 402 16.82 4.84 9.54
CA MET A 402 15.74 5.65 10.13
C MET A 402 15.19 5.11 11.45
N LYS A 403 15.61 3.93 11.90
CA LYS A 403 15.15 3.34 13.17
C LYS A 403 15.80 3.98 14.42
N LYS A 404 16.93 4.67 14.27
CA LYS A 404 17.70 5.23 15.41
C LYS A 404 18.12 6.66 15.11
N PRO A 405 18.08 7.57 16.11
CA PRO A 405 18.49 8.97 15.92
C PRO A 405 19.94 9.11 15.45
N GLU A 406 20.84 8.24 15.93
CA GLU A 406 22.28 8.32 15.66
C GLU A 406 22.61 7.99 14.20
N THR A 407 21.82 7.10 13.56
CA THR A 407 22.05 6.63 12.19
C THR A 407 21.19 7.35 11.16
N SER A 408 20.04 7.88 11.56
CA SER A 408 19.14 8.62 10.65
C SER A 408 19.83 9.89 10.09
N PRO A 409 19.62 10.27 8.84
CA PRO A 409 20.00 11.60 8.36
C PRO A 409 19.36 12.71 9.19
N ASP A 410 19.89 13.94 9.09
CA ASP A 410 19.27 15.13 9.72
C ASP A 410 17.86 15.38 9.15
N LEU A 411 17.74 15.29 7.83
CA LEU A 411 16.48 15.31 7.12
C LEU A 411 16.42 14.11 6.19
N VAL A 412 15.24 13.51 6.04
CA VAL A 412 15.01 12.46 5.04
C VAL A 412 13.70 12.71 4.32
N VAL A 413 13.71 12.70 2.98
CA VAL A 413 12.51 12.89 2.16
C VAL A 413 12.04 11.58 1.56
N TYR A 414 10.76 11.27 1.75
CA TYR A 414 10.08 10.11 1.20
C TYR A 414 8.57 10.27 1.25
N TRP A 415 7.85 9.29 0.72
CA TRP A 415 6.39 9.26 0.83
C TRP A 415 5.95 8.36 1.96
N ILE A 416 4.98 8.83 2.74
CA ILE A 416 4.21 7.95 3.62
C ILE A 416 3.04 7.39 2.85
N SER A 417 3.03 6.07 2.70
CA SER A 417 1.98 5.33 2.02
C SER A 417 0.79 5.06 2.94
N THR A 418 -0.35 4.75 2.31
CA THR A 418 -1.59 4.42 2.99
C THR A 418 -1.64 2.92 3.25
N TYR A 419 -1.53 2.51 4.50
CA TYR A 419 -1.73 1.12 4.91
C TYR A 419 -3.17 0.88 5.36
N TYR A 420 -3.80 1.90 5.94
CA TYR A 420 -5.21 1.91 6.33
C TYR A 420 -5.73 3.35 6.39
N ALA A 421 -7.04 3.55 6.16
CA ALA A 421 -7.65 4.88 6.06
C ALA A 421 -8.06 5.43 7.44
N ASP A 422 -7.08 5.66 8.30
CA ASP A 422 -7.27 6.29 9.62
C ASP A 422 -6.12 7.27 9.87
N PRO A 423 -6.35 8.46 10.45
CA PRO A 423 -5.30 9.45 10.73
C PRO A 423 -4.10 8.88 11.49
N ASN A 424 -4.32 7.85 12.31
CA ASN A 424 -3.24 7.19 13.04
C ASN A 424 -2.11 6.67 12.14
N ASN A 425 -2.42 6.26 10.90
CA ASN A 425 -1.40 5.80 9.94
C ASN A 425 -0.33 6.87 9.65
N TRP A 426 -0.69 8.13 9.79
CA TRP A 426 0.22 9.27 9.59
C TRP A 426 0.62 9.89 10.90
N ILE A 427 -0.28 10.58 11.59
CA ILE A 427 0.11 11.36 12.76
C ILE A 427 0.47 10.48 13.97
N GLY A 428 -0.27 9.40 14.23
CA GLY A 428 -0.01 8.50 15.35
C GLY A 428 1.30 7.74 15.20
N GLU A 429 1.48 7.05 14.06
CA GLU A 429 2.67 6.22 13.83
C GLU A 429 3.94 7.03 13.55
N MET A 430 3.83 8.31 13.14
CA MET A 430 4.99 9.15 12.87
C MET A 430 5.43 10.00 14.06
N PHE A 431 4.50 10.45 14.90
CA PHE A 431 4.78 11.49 15.91
C PHE A 431 4.48 11.09 17.35
N HIS A 432 3.91 9.92 17.62
CA HIS A 432 3.84 9.39 18.99
C HIS A 432 5.21 8.86 19.39
N SER A 433 5.75 9.31 20.52
CA SER A 433 7.11 8.95 20.95
C SER A 433 7.29 7.44 21.21
N GLY A 434 6.24 6.72 21.54
CA GLY A 434 6.23 5.25 21.68
C GLY A 434 6.43 4.48 20.37
N GLN A 435 6.46 5.16 19.20
CA GLN A 435 6.69 4.56 17.88
C GLN A 435 8.15 4.61 17.42
N TRP A 436 9.05 5.17 18.22
CA TRP A 436 10.47 5.18 17.90
C TRP A 436 10.99 3.76 17.65
N GLY A 437 11.96 3.63 16.77
CA GLY A 437 12.44 2.33 16.30
C GLY A 437 11.74 1.83 15.04
N THR A 438 10.70 2.54 14.56
CA THR A 438 10.10 2.33 13.25
C THR A 438 10.59 3.39 12.25
N PHE A 439 10.60 3.05 10.96
CA PHE A 439 10.97 4.03 9.91
C PHE A 439 9.97 5.20 9.82
N LYS A 440 8.72 5.00 10.20
CA LYS A 440 7.70 6.06 10.18
C LYS A 440 7.97 7.13 11.23
N ALA A 441 8.50 6.75 12.41
CA ALA A 441 8.80 7.67 13.50
C ALA A 441 10.24 8.23 13.44
N SER A 442 10.82 8.35 12.25
CA SER A 442 12.20 8.82 12.04
C SER A 442 12.41 10.32 12.32
N SER A 443 11.35 11.04 12.64
CA SER A 443 11.47 12.37 13.23
C SER A 443 11.97 12.34 14.67
N PHE A 444 11.84 11.21 15.37
CA PHE A 444 12.14 11.06 16.80
C PHE A 444 11.54 12.19 17.62
N TYR A 445 10.36 12.64 17.20
CA TYR A 445 9.63 13.70 17.86
C TYR A 445 9.12 13.23 19.23
N LYS A 446 9.13 14.13 20.20
CA LYS A 446 8.63 13.85 21.54
C LYS A 446 7.96 15.09 22.10
N ASN A 447 6.67 14.98 22.35
CA ASN A 447 5.88 15.99 23.04
C ASN A 447 4.81 15.27 23.87
N PRO A 448 4.85 15.35 25.22
CA PRO A 448 3.92 14.61 26.09
C PRO A 448 2.46 14.96 25.81
N LYS A 449 2.15 16.20 25.38
CA LYS A 449 0.78 16.59 25.04
C LYS A 449 0.29 15.92 23.76
N VAL A 450 1.17 15.78 22.77
CA VAL A 450 0.85 15.07 21.52
C VAL A 450 0.66 13.58 21.82
N ASP A 451 1.53 12.97 22.61
CA ASP A 451 1.39 11.56 23.02
C ASP A 451 0.05 11.32 23.73
N GLU A 452 -0.35 12.19 24.68
CA GLU A 452 -1.65 12.13 25.36
C GLU A 452 -2.83 12.19 24.37
N LEU A 453 -2.81 13.15 23.44
CA LEU A 453 -3.87 13.32 22.45
C LEU A 453 -3.99 12.10 21.51
N LEU A 454 -2.86 11.55 21.06
CA LEU A 454 -2.83 10.36 20.22
C LEU A 454 -3.31 9.12 20.97
N ASP A 455 -2.98 8.99 22.26
CA ASP A 455 -3.50 7.93 23.13
C ASP A 455 -5.03 8.03 23.33
N VAL A 456 -5.57 9.26 23.53
CA VAL A 456 -7.02 9.49 23.59
C VAL A 456 -7.68 9.05 22.28
N ALA A 457 -7.09 9.40 21.14
CA ALA A 457 -7.62 9.01 19.83
C ALA A 457 -7.62 7.50 19.61
N LEU A 458 -6.59 6.79 20.08
CA LEU A 458 -6.48 5.33 19.94
C LEU A 458 -7.46 4.57 20.85
N LYS A 459 -7.71 5.08 22.06
CA LYS A 459 -8.59 4.44 23.05
C LYS A 459 -10.08 4.67 22.78
N SER A 460 -10.43 5.80 22.19
CA SER A 460 -11.83 6.16 21.95
C SER A 460 -12.40 5.52 20.68
N THR A 461 -13.63 5.01 20.75
CA THR A 461 -14.43 4.62 19.58
C THR A 461 -15.30 5.77 19.05
N ASP A 462 -15.46 6.85 19.83
CA ASP A 462 -16.20 8.04 19.39
C ASP A 462 -15.41 8.83 18.34
N ARG A 463 -15.97 8.90 17.13
CA ARG A 463 -15.36 9.59 16.00
C ARG A 463 -15.10 11.08 16.27
N LYS A 464 -15.97 11.76 17.01
CA LYS A 464 -15.81 13.19 17.31
C LYS A 464 -14.66 13.45 18.29
N VAL A 465 -14.50 12.57 19.29
CA VAL A 465 -13.37 12.62 20.24
C VAL A 465 -12.07 12.40 19.50
N ARG A 466 -12.01 11.39 18.64
CA ARG A 466 -10.83 11.07 17.82
C ARG A 466 -10.47 12.21 16.86
N ASP A 467 -11.47 12.74 16.16
CA ASP A 467 -11.30 13.83 15.20
C ASP A 467 -10.66 15.06 15.86
N LYS A 468 -11.22 15.50 17.00
CA LYS A 468 -10.69 16.60 17.78
C LYS A 468 -9.25 16.35 18.26
N ALA A 469 -8.97 15.15 18.76
CA ALA A 469 -7.66 14.79 19.28
C ALA A 469 -6.59 14.80 18.16
N TYR A 470 -6.88 14.23 16.99
CA TYR A 470 -5.96 14.26 15.86
C TYR A 470 -5.74 15.67 15.30
N GLN A 471 -6.78 16.48 15.20
CA GLN A 471 -6.65 17.86 14.75
C GLN A 471 -5.73 18.67 15.68
N GLU A 472 -5.93 18.55 17.00
CA GLU A 472 -5.12 19.26 17.98
C GLU A 472 -3.67 18.77 17.98
N ALA A 473 -3.44 17.46 17.94
CA ALA A 473 -2.11 16.89 17.81
C ALA A 473 -1.39 17.40 16.55
N ALA A 474 -2.11 17.47 15.40
CA ALA A 474 -1.54 17.97 14.16
C ALA A 474 -1.15 19.45 14.22
N ARG A 475 -1.93 20.29 14.90
CA ARG A 475 -1.57 21.71 15.11
C ARG A 475 -0.25 21.83 15.87
N ILE A 476 -0.13 21.11 16.99
CA ILE A 476 1.09 21.15 17.81
C ILE A 476 2.31 20.66 17.01
N VAL A 477 2.16 19.53 16.30
CA VAL A 477 3.25 18.96 15.48
C VAL A 477 3.72 19.92 14.38
N VAL A 478 2.78 20.68 13.77
CA VAL A 478 3.12 21.70 12.79
C VAL A 478 3.80 22.90 13.44
N ASP A 479 3.29 23.41 14.57
CA ASP A 479 3.88 24.55 15.28
C ASP A 479 5.29 24.25 15.80
N ASP A 480 5.55 23.01 16.21
CA ASP A 480 6.87 22.52 16.63
C ASP A 480 7.82 22.26 15.45
N ALA A 481 7.34 22.46 14.21
CA ALA A 481 8.10 22.18 12.99
C ALA A 481 8.74 20.77 13.00
N ALA A 482 8.02 19.76 13.47
CA ALA A 482 8.56 18.41 13.64
C ALA A 482 8.93 17.72 12.30
N GLY A 483 8.45 18.25 11.18
CA GLY A 483 8.75 17.83 9.81
C GLY A 483 8.38 18.91 8.80
N VAL A 484 8.64 18.67 7.51
CA VAL A 484 8.24 19.57 6.41
C VAL A 484 7.26 18.82 5.51
N TRP A 485 5.99 19.21 5.54
CA TRP A 485 4.93 18.59 4.73
C TRP A 485 4.83 19.32 3.39
N ILE A 486 4.97 18.54 2.30
CA ILE A 486 5.12 19.12 0.96
C ILE A 486 3.80 19.04 0.19
N TYR A 487 3.32 17.83 -0.09
CA TYR A 487 2.11 17.64 -0.90
C TYR A 487 1.42 16.30 -0.67
N ASN A 488 0.13 16.23 -1.03
CA ASN A 488 -0.58 15.00 -1.32
C ASN A 488 -0.29 14.56 -2.73
N THR A 489 0.11 13.30 -2.90
CA THR A 489 0.24 12.68 -4.23
C THR A 489 -1.15 12.48 -4.83
N LYS A 490 -1.30 12.75 -6.12
CA LYS A 490 -2.41 12.20 -6.91
C LYS A 490 -2.01 10.82 -7.44
N TYR A 491 -2.95 9.89 -7.44
CA TYR A 491 -2.78 8.65 -8.17
C TYR A 491 -2.77 8.96 -9.66
N PHE A 492 -1.77 8.48 -10.33
CA PHE A 492 -1.62 8.54 -11.78
C PHE A 492 -1.48 7.11 -12.27
N GLY A 493 -2.49 6.60 -12.96
CA GLY A 493 -2.51 5.23 -13.50
C GLY A 493 -2.61 5.24 -15.00
N PRO A 494 -1.54 4.93 -15.72
CA PRO A 494 -1.59 4.67 -17.15
C PRO A 494 -2.19 3.28 -17.41
N TRP A 495 -3.28 3.23 -18.20
CA TRP A 495 -4.00 2.02 -18.54
C TRP A 495 -4.30 1.98 -20.04
N ALA A 496 -4.39 0.78 -20.61
CA ALA A 496 -4.87 0.64 -21.98
C ALA A 496 -6.31 1.20 -22.11
N LYS A 497 -6.55 1.96 -23.17
CA LYS A 497 -7.78 2.74 -23.35
C LYS A 497 -9.05 1.88 -23.39
N ASN A 498 -8.93 0.65 -23.87
CA ASN A 498 -10.02 -0.33 -23.98
C ASN A 498 -10.29 -1.13 -22.69
N LEU A 499 -9.62 -0.83 -21.59
CA LEU A 499 -9.92 -1.43 -20.29
C LEU A 499 -11.01 -0.64 -19.56
N GLU A 500 -11.91 -1.35 -18.90
CA GLU A 500 -12.94 -0.79 -18.03
C GLU A 500 -12.90 -1.46 -16.65
N GLY A 501 -13.68 -0.95 -15.70
CA GLY A 501 -13.77 -1.51 -14.35
C GLY A 501 -12.55 -1.26 -13.46
N ILE A 502 -11.65 -0.37 -13.86
CA ILE A 502 -10.49 0.01 -13.04
C ILE A 502 -10.99 0.72 -11.81
N ARG A 503 -10.80 0.10 -10.66
CA ARG A 503 -11.12 0.68 -9.35
C ARG A 503 -9.84 1.09 -8.64
N PHE A 504 -9.77 2.34 -8.24
CA PHE A 504 -8.70 2.81 -7.38
C PHE A 504 -9.17 2.82 -5.92
N SER A 505 -8.37 2.21 -5.06
CA SER A 505 -8.43 2.44 -3.62
C SER A 505 -7.09 3.04 -3.18
N PRO A 506 -7.08 4.06 -2.31
CA PRO A 506 -5.83 4.62 -1.79
C PRO A 506 -4.95 3.60 -1.08
N ILE A 507 -5.52 2.47 -0.63
CA ILE A 507 -4.82 1.36 0.03
C ILE A 507 -4.32 0.32 -0.97
N GLY A 508 -4.93 0.20 -2.14
CA GLY A 508 -4.61 -0.85 -3.12
C GLY A 508 -4.02 -0.38 -4.44
N ASN A 509 -3.83 0.92 -4.64
CA ASN A 509 -3.27 1.51 -5.87
C ASN A 509 -3.92 1.04 -7.19
N GLY A 510 -5.18 0.60 -7.18
CA GLY A 510 -5.89 0.14 -8.38
C GLY A 510 -5.39 -1.18 -8.99
N GLN A 511 -4.54 -1.93 -8.29
CA GLN A 511 -3.98 -3.20 -8.79
C GLN A 511 -4.82 -4.43 -8.46
N GLU A 512 -6.09 -4.25 -8.09
CA GLU A 512 -7.05 -5.33 -7.91
C GLU A 512 -7.75 -5.65 -9.24
N MET A 513 -7.37 -6.76 -9.86
CA MET A 513 -7.75 -7.07 -11.24
C MET A 513 -9.13 -7.71 -11.39
N ARG A 514 -9.76 -8.10 -10.30
CA ARG A 514 -11.08 -8.75 -10.31
C ARG A 514 -12.16 -7.96 -11.07
N TRP A 515 -12.07 -6.64 -11.04
CA TRP A 515 -13.08 -5.72 -11.59
C TRP A 515 -12.77 -5.28 -13.01
N VAL A 516 -11.54 -5.52 -13.46
CA VAL A 516 -11.03 -5.03 -14.74
C VAL A 516 -11.44 -5.97 -15.88
N TYR A 517 -11.83 -5.39 -17.00
CA TYR A 517 -12.22 -6.14 -18.19
C TYR A 517 -11.99 -5.30 -19.45
N TYR A 518 -11.92 -5.95 -20.61
CA TYR A 518 -11.87 -5.27 -21.90
C TYR A 518 -13.27 -4.81 -22.31
N ALA A 519 -13.40 -3.52 -22.67
CA ALA A 519 -14.56 -3.03 -23.40
C ALA A 519 -14.66 -3.75 -24.76
N LYS A 520 -15.87 -3.89 -25.27
CA LYS A 520 -16.06 -4.49 -26.61
C LYS A 520 -15.58 -3.55 -27.69
#